data_9eda82bd651ba82077f4c641c34150b2
#
_entry.id   9eda82bd651ba82077f4c641c34150b2
#
_cell.length_a   1.000
_cell.length_b   1.000
_cell.length_c   1.000
_cell.angle_alpha   90.00
_cell.angle_beta   90.00
_cell.angle_gamma   90.00
#
_symmetry.space_group_name_H-M   'P 1'
#
loop_
_entity.id
_entity.type
_entity.pdbx_description
1 polymer ?
#
loop_
_entity_poly.entity_id
_entity_poly.type
_entity_poly.pdbx_seq_one_letter_code
_entity_poly.pdbx_strand_id
1 'polypeptide(L)'
;MPKYVIEREIPGAGKLTAEQLKAISQTSCGVLSKMGPQIQWVHSYVTTDKIYCIYNAPNEEMVREHARQGGFPANAVSEVATIIDPTTAEWLTFVDVADTVRWMQGSI
;
A
#
# COMPACT_ATOMS: atom_id res chain seq x y z
N MET A 1 0.02 -0.56 -15.09
CA MET A 1 0.34 -1.62 -14.11
C MET A 1 -0.61 -1.54 -12.93
N PRO A 2 -1.07 -2.67 -12.41
CA PRO A 2 -1.85 -2.67 -11.17
C PRO A 2 -1.09 -2.06 -10.01
N LYS A 3 -1.83 -1.51 -9.08
CA LYS A 3 -1.32 -0.95 -7.84
C LYS A 3 -1.76 -1.82 -6.67
N TYR A 4 -0.86 -2.01 -5.71
CA TYR A 4 -1.10 -2.86 -4.54
C TYR A 4 -0.86 -2.10 -3.25
N VAL A 5 -1.68 -2.39 -2.25
CA VAL A 5 -1.47 -1.94 -0.87
C VAL A 5 -1.06 -3.16 -0.05
N ILE A 6 0.08 -3.05 0.64
CA ILE A 6 0.57 -4.10 1.51
C ILE A 6 0.49 -3.62 2.94
N GLU A 7 -0.18 -4.41 3.77
CA GLU A 7 -0.23 -4.17 5.21
C GLU A 7 0.83 -5.03 5.88
N ARG A 8 1.70 -4.40 6.66
CA ARG A 8 2.76 -5.06 7.41
C ARG A 8 2.57 -4.78 8.89
N GLU A 9 2.37 -5.82 9.68
CA GLU A 9 2.29 -5.70 11.14
C GLU A 9 3.70 -5.65 11.71
N ILE A 10 4.07 -4.49 12.21
CA ILE A 10 5.40 -4.25 12.80
C ILE A 10 5.17 -3.52 14.12
N PRO A 11 5.07 -4.26 15.24
CA PRO A 11 4.86 -3.63 16.55
C PRO A 11 5.93 -2.58 16.83
N GLY A 12 5.47 -1.38 17.22
CA GLY A 12 6.39 -0.28 17.51
C GLY A 12 6.90 0.45 16.27
N ALA A 13 6.34 0.22 15.10
CA ALA A 13 6.80 0.86 13.86
C ALA A 13 6.88 2.39 13.98
N GLY A 14 5.93 3.01 14.67
CA GLY A 14 5.91 4.46 14.85
C GLY A 14 7.06 5.02 15.68
N LYS A 15 7.81 4.15 16.38
CA LYS A 15 8.97 4.53 17.19
C LYS A 15 10.29 4.25 16.49
N LEU A 16 10.27 3.76 15.26
CA LEU A 16 11.50 3.54 14.49
C LEU A 16 12.22 4.87 14.28
N THR A 17 13.53 4.86 14.44
CA THR A 17 14.36 6.04 14.25
C THR A 17 14.54 6.34 12.77
N ALA A 18 14.97 7.56 12.45
CA ALA A 18 15.26 7.94 11.07
C ALA A 18 16.33 7.02 10.46
N GLU A 19 17.32 6.61 11.23
CA GLU A 19 18.35 5.68 10.76
C GLU A 19 17.79 4.30 10.45
N GLN A 20 16.89 3.79 11.29
CA GLN A 20 16.24 2.50 11.07
C GLN A 20 15.33 2.56 9.84
N LEU A 21 14.56 3.63 9.67
CA LEU A 21 13.71 3.82 8.49
C LEU A 21 14.55 3.91 7.21
N LYS A 22 15.69 4.58 7.28
CA LYS A 22 16.63 4.66 6.16
C LYS A 22 17.16 3.28 5.79
N ALA A 23 17.57 2.48 6.78
CA ALA A 23 18.09 1.13 6.55
C ALA A 23 17.03 0.23 5.91
N ILE A 24 15.80 0.29 6.37
CA ILE A 24 14.68 -0.46 5.79
C ILE A 24 14.47 -0.05 4.33
N SER A 25 14.48 1.24 4.06
CA SER A 25 14.30 1.78 2.71
C SER A 25 15.43 1.36 1.78
N GLN A 26 16.66 1.38 2.26
CA GLN A 26 17.83 0.92 1.48
C GLN A 26 17.73 -0.56 1.16
N THR A 27 17.28 -1.38 2.11
CA THR A 27 17.06 -2.81 1.88
C THR A 27 16.01 -3.02 0.78
N SER A 28 14.89 -2.30 0.88
CA SER A 28 13.83 -2.37 -0.12
C SER A 28 14.33 -1.97 -1.51
N CYS A 29 15.05 -0.86 -1.60
CA CYS A 29 15.60 -0.39 -2.89
C CYS A 29 16.61 -1.39 -3.46
N GLY A 30 17.41 -2.04 -2.62
CA GLY A 30 18.33 -3.08 -3.06
C GLY A 30 17.62 -4.27 -3.69
N VAL A 31 16.54 -4.72 -3.07
CA VAL A 31 15.70 -5.80 -3.62
C VAL A 31 15.06 -5.38 -4.94
N LEU A 32 14.50 -4.17 -4.99
CA LEU A 32 13.88 -3.64 -6.21
C LEU A 32 14.86 -3.59 -7.38
N SER A 33 16.10 -3.18 -7.12
CA SER A 33 17.15 -3.16 -8.15
C SER A 33 17.41 -4.54 -8.74
N LYS A 34 17.33 -5.59 -7.91
CA LYS A 34 17.53 -6.97 -8.35
C LYS A 34 16.32 -7.51 -9.11
N MET A 35 15.12 -7.11 -8.71
CA MET A 35 13.89 -7.60 -9.32
C MET A 35 13.57 -6.93 -10.66
N GLY A 36 14.18 -5.78 -10.93
CA GLY A 36 14.01 -5.07 -12.19
C GLY A 36 12.88 -4.04 -12.18
N PRO A 37 12.66 -3.36 -13.34
CA PRO A 37 11.78 -2.19 -13.40
C PRO A 37 10.28 -2.51 -13.35
N GLN A 38 9.88 -3.78 -13.36
CA GLN A 38 8.47 -4.14 -13.38
C GLN A 38 7.78 -3.92 -12.04
N ILE A 39 8.53 -3.81 -10.95
CA ILE A 39 7.98 -3.51 -9.64
C ILE A 39 8.52 -2.15 -9.18
N GLN A 40 7.64 -1.30 -8.70
CA GLN A 40 7.98 0.06 -8.28
C GLN A 40 7.39 0.34 -6.91
N TRP A 41 8.22 0.80 -6.00
CA TRP A 41 7.77 1.27 -4.69
C TRP A 41 7.39 2.74 -4.82
N VAL A 42 6.12 3.06 -4.51
CA VAL A 42 5.62 4.43 -4.61
C VAL A 42 5.94 5.19 -3.33
N HIS A 43 5.42 4.74 -2.21
CA HIS A 43 5.72 5.26 -0.88
C HIS A 43 5.10 4.33 0.17
N SER A 44 5.36 4.64 1.44
CA SER A 44 4.78 3.90 2.55
C SER A 44 4.30 4.86 3.63
N TYR A 45 3.29 4.42 4.37
CA TYR A 45 2.79 5.12 5.56
C TYR A 45 3.20 4.33 6.78
N VAL A 46 3.89 4.99 7.71
CA VAL A 46 4.30 4.38 8.97
C VAL A 46 3.33 4.84 10.04
N THR A 47 2.63 3.88 10.65
CA THR A 47 1.70 4.15 11.75
C THR A 47 2.31 3.63 13.05
N THR A 48 1.53 3.65 14.13
CA THR A 48 2.04 3.22 15.45
C THR A 48 2.60 1.80 15.43
N ASP A 49 1.86 0.87 14.83
CA ASP A 49 2.20 -0.56 14.87
C ASP A 49 2.16 -1.25 13.50
N LYS A 50 2.03 -0.50 12.42
CA LYS A 50 1.94 -1.03 11.07
C LYS A 50 2.63 -0.13 10.07
N ILE A 51 3.03 -0.71 8.94
CA ILE A 51 3.47 0.04 7.77
C ILE A 51 2.60 -0.39 6.61
N TYR A 52 2.06 0.58 5.90
CA TYR A 52 1.28 0.37 4.68
C TYR A 52 2.11 0.81 3.50
N CYS A 53 2.42 -0.12 2.60
CA CYS A 53 3.28 0.16 1.45
C CYS A 53 2.48 0.12 0.16
N ILE A 54 2.75 1.05 -0.73
CA ILE A 54 2.11 1.16 -2.03
C ILE A 54 3.12 0.79 -3.11
N TYR A 55 2.76 -0.18 -3.95
CA TYR A 55 3.61 -0.66 -5.05
C TYR A 55 2.83 -0.69 -6.35
N ASN A 56 3.53 -0.49 -7.45
CA ASN A 56 3.04 -0.84 -8.79
C ASN A 56 3.76 -2.11 -9.21
N ALA A 57 3.00 -3.11 -9.65
CA ALA A 57 3.56 -4.40 -10.07
C ALA A 57 2.58 -5.10 -11.00
N PRO A 58 3.05 -6.01 -11.86
CA PRO A 58 2.17 -6.74 -12.78
C PRO A 58 1.23 -7.71 -12.07
N ASN A 59 1.60 -8.23 -10.90
CA ASN A 59 0.78 -9.19 -10.16
C ASN A 59 1.16 -9.22 -8.68
N GLU A 60 0.32 -9.84 -7.87
CA GLU A 60 0.52 -9.97 -6.43
C GLU A 60 1.77 -10.79 -6.10
N GLU A 61 2.08 -11.79 -6.92
CA GLU A 61 3.23 -12.67 -6.67
C GLU A 61 4.55 -11.89 -6.64
N MET A 62 4.72 -10.92 -7.53
CA MET A 62 5.92 -10.07 -7.52
C MET A 62 6.02 -9.24 -6.24
N VAL A 63 4.89 -8.74 -5.75
CA VAL A 63 4.85 -7.99 -4.51
C VAL A 63 5.26 -8.87 -3.32
N ARG A 64 4.74 -10.09 -3.26
CA ARG A 64 5.10 -11.04 -2.21
C ARG A 64 6.54 -11.49 -2.32
N GLU A 65 7.07 -11.65 -3.53
CA GLU A 65 8.48 -11.99 -3.76
C GLU A 65 9.41 -10.90 -3.27
N HIS A 66 9.05 -9.63 -3.50
CA HIS A 66 9.79 -8.50 -2.95
C HIS A 66 9.85 -8.57 -1.41
N ALA A 67 8.72 -8.84 -0.79
CA ALA A 67 8.64 -8.96 0.66
C ALA A 67 9.52 -10.11 1.16
N ARG A 68 9.49 -11.25 0.48
CA ARG A 68 10.30 -12.42 0.83
C ARG A 68 11.78 -12.12 0.74
N GLN A 69 12.24 -11.51 -0.34
CA GLN A 69 13.65 -11.19 -0.53
C GLN A 69 14.17 -10.16 0.46
N GLY A 70 13.33 -9.20 0.81
CA GLY A 70 13.70 -8.16 1.78
C GLY A 70 13.54 -8.59 3.24
N GLY A 71 12.90 -9.73 3.49
CA GLY A 71 12.60 -10.17 4.85
C GLY A 71 11.48 -9.34 5.51
N PHE A 72 10.61 -8.72 4.72
CA PHE A 72 9.52 -7.91 5.25
C PHE A 72 8.27 -8.76 5.46
N PRO A 73 7.49 -8.51 6.53
CA PRO A 73 6.19 -9.16 6.67
C PRO A 73 5.23 -8.63 5.59
N ALA A 74 4.33 -9.49 5.13
CA ALA A 74 3.26 -9.13 4.20
C ALA A 74 1.97 -9.77 4.70
N ASN A 75 1.39 -9.15 5.73
CA ASN A 75 0.21 -9.68 6.41
C ASN A 75 -1.03 -9.66 5.53
N ALA A 76 -1.17 -8.61 4.72
CA ALA A 76 -2.23 -8.51 3.73
C ALA A 76 -1.72 -7.80 2.50
N VAL A 77 -2.09 -8.30 1.33
CA VAL A 77 -1.79 -7.69 0.03
C VAL A 77 -3.11 -7.52 -0.70
N SER A 78 -3.43 -6.30 -1.10
CA SER A 78 -4.69 -5.98 -1.76
C SER A 78 -4.44 -5.22 -3.04
N GLU A 79 -5.03 -5.68 -4.13
CA GLU A 79 -5.00 -4.92 -5.38
C GLU A 79 -5.94 -3.73 -5.27
N VAL A 80 -5.46 -2.57 -5.68
CA VAL A 80 -6.26 -1.35 -5.67
C VAL A 80 -7.21 -1.38 -6.86
N ALA A 81 -8.51 -1.32 -6.59
CA ALA A 81 -9.52 -1.27 -7.65
C ALA A 81 -9.60 0.13 -8.27
N THR A 82 -9.60 1.15 -7.43
CA THR A 82 -9.62 2.54 -7.87
C THR A 82 -9.16 3.46 -6.75
N ILE A 83 -8.80 4.68 -7.11
CA ILE A 83 -8.40 5.71 -6.16
C ILE A 83 -9.44 6.82 -6.23
N ILE A 84 -9.91 7.25 -5.08
CA ILE A 84 -10.80 8.40 -4.96
C ILE A 84 -10.15 9.48 -4.12
N ASP A 85 -10.48 10.73 -4.42
CA ASP A 85 -10.00 11.90 -3.68
C ASP A 85 -11.08 13.02 -3.78
N PRO A 86 -10.83 14.21 -3.23
CA PRO A 86 -11.83 15.27 -3.31
C PRO A 86 -12.33 15.60 -4.72
N THR A 87 -11.49 15.42 -5.75
CA THR A 87 -11.92 15.68 -7.13
C THR A 87 -12.94 14.69 -7.63
N THR A 88 -13.04 13.52 -7.00
CA THR A 88 -14.05 12.52 -7.34
C THR A 88 -15.46 13.07 -7.12
N ALA A 89 -15.63 13.99 -6.16
CA ALA A 89 -16.90 14.64 -5.90
C ALA A 89 -17.38 15.49 -7.08
N GLU A 90 -16.50 15.80 -8.03
CA GLU A 90 -16.80 16.62 -9.20
C GLU A 90 -17.18 15.79 -10.43
N TRP A 91 -17.19 14.45 -10.31
CA TRP A 91 -17.56 13.57 -11.42
C TRP A 91 -19.01 13.88 -11.86
N LEU A 92 -19.26 13.80 -13.17
CA LEU A 92 -20.53 14.19 -13.80
C LEU A 92 -21.65 13.17 -13.59
N THR A 93 -21.60 12.39 -12.54
CA THR A 93 -22.62 11.42 -12.19
C THR A 93 -23.38 11.93 -10.97
N PHE A 94 -24.72 12.04 -11.11
CA PHE A 94 -25.57 12.43 -9.98
C PHE A 94 -25.54 11.31 -8.92
N VAL A 95 -25.26 11.68 -7.67
CA VAL A 95 -25.27 10.76 -6.54
C VAL A 95 -26.08 11.40 -5.42
N ASP A 96 -27.06 10.65 -4.90
CA ASP A 96 -27.76 11.07 -3.68
C ASP A 96 -26.89 10.67 -2.50
N VAL A 97 -26.38 11.68 -1.76
CA VAL A 97 -25.47 11.46 -0.65
C VAL A 97 -26.14 10.62 0.46
N ALA A 98 -27.43 10.85 0.72
CA ALA A 98 -28.15 10.09 1.74
C ALA A 98 -28.25 8.60 1.37
N ASP A 99 -28.51 8.29 0.10
CA ASP A 99 -28.56 6.90 -0.38
C ASP A 99 -27.19 6.24 -0.33
N THR A 100 -26.13 6.98 -0.67
CA THR A 100 -24.76 6.48 -0.60
C THR A 100 -24.38 6.11 0.82
N VAL A 101 -24.66 6.99 1.78
CA VAL A 101 -24.38 6.71 3.21
C VAL A 101 -25.17 5.50 3.67
N ARG A 102 -26.43 5.40 3.28
CA ARG A 102 -27.29 4.28 3.63
C ARG A 102 -26.75 2.96 3.06
N TRP A 103 -26.29 3.00 1.81
CA TRP A 103 -25.69 1.82 1.16
C TRP A 103 -24.45 1.33 1.92
N MET A 104 -23.55 2.24 2.31
CA MET A 104 -22.36 1.91 3.08
C MET A 104 -22.70 1.27 4.42
N GLN A 105 -23.70 1.81 5.11
CA GLN A 105 -24.16 1.27 6.40
C GLN A 105 -24.78 -0.11 6.22
N GLY A 106 -25.53 -0.33 5.15
CA GLY A 106 -26.15 -1.61 4.85
C GLY A 106 -25.15 -2.67 4.39
N SER A 107 -23.94 -2.27 3.98
CA SER A 107 -22.88 -3.19 3.56
C SER A 107 -22.09 -3.76 4.73
N ILE A 108 -22.24 -3.18 5.90
CA ILE A 108 -21.59 -3.62 7.11
C ILE A 108 -22.47 -4.61 7.85
#